data_4d4311a3a3978a18af96982a8b867a0e
#
_entry.id   4d4311a3a3978a18af96982a8b867a0e
#
_cell.length_a   1.000
_cell.length_b   1.000
_cell.length_c   1.000
_cell.angle_alpha   90.00
_cell.angle_beta   90.00
_cell.angle_gamma   90.00
#
_symmetry.space_group_name_H-M   'P 1'
#
loop_
_entity.id
_entity.type
_entity.pdbx_description
1 polymer ?
#
loop_
_entity_poly.entity_id
_entity_poly.type
_entity_poly.pdbx_seq_one_letter_code
_entity_poly.pdbx_strand_id
1 'polypeptide(L)'
;MKKVGLIFVSISALLLGACGNSTASEDGKLNIVTTFYPVYEFTKQVAGDEANVDLLVKAGTEVHDYEPSARDIARIQEADVFVYENENMETWVHDVEESIDTSKVSVIRATEGMLLLPGSEEGDDHDQSEEGHSHPYDPHVWLSPARAITLVETIRDSLVAKYPEKKDTFETNAAAYIEKLDALDTKYSETLSAAKQKYFVTQHTAFAYLALDYGLRQVSI
;
A
#
# COMPACT_ATOMS: atom_id res chain seq x y z
N MET A 1 -12.83 65.29 48.85
CA MET A 1 -12.28 64.96 47.53
C MET A 1 -11.92 63.50 47.56
N LYS A 2 -12.76 62.59 47.06
CA LYS A 2 -12.55 61.15 47.07
C LYS A 2 -12.07 60.73 45.69
N LYS A 3 -10.85 60.16 45.61
CA LYS A 3 -10.27 59.61 44.39
C LYS A 3 -10.79 58.17 44.24
N VAL A 4 -11.54 57.89 43.17
CA VAL A 4 -11.96 56.54 42.76
C VAL A 4 -10.90 56.00 41.84
N GLY A 5 -10.23 54.93 42.31
CA GLY A 5 -9.23 54.17 41.50
C GLY A 5 -9.94 53.14 40.64
N LEU A 6 -9.74 53.23 39.33
CA LEU A 6 -10.26 52.29 38.35
C LEU A 6 -9.29 51.11 38.25
N ILE A 7 -9.74 49.92 38.65
CA ILE A 7 -8.96 48.67 38.51
C ILE A 7 -9.31 48.09 37.16
N PHE A 8 -8.36 48.08 36.24
CA PHE A 8 -8.44 47.31 34.96
C PHE A 8 -8.10 45.85 35.24
N VAL A 9 -9.06 44.98 35.17
CA VAL A 9 -8.85 43.54 35.17
C VAL A 9 -8.64 43.07 33.71
N SER A 10 -7.40 42.82 33.35
CA SER A 10 -7.05 42.20 32.07
C SER A 10 -7.31 40.69 32.15
N ILE A 11 -8.33 40.25 31.47
CA ILE A 11 -8.60 38.81 31.23
C ILE A 11 -7.73 38.34 30.09
N SER A 12 -6.60 37.70 30.40
CA SER A 12 -5.79 36.96 29.43
C SER A 12 -6.50 35.63 29.13
N ALA A 13 -7.16 35.56 27.98
CA ALA A 13 -7.66 34.30 27.43
C ALA A 13 -6.47 33.44 26.99
N LEU A 14 -6.14 32.41 27.76
CA LEU A 14 -5.24 31.34 27.36
C LEU A 14 -5.98 30.46 26.34
N LEU A 15 -5.67 30.64 25.07
CA LEU A 15 -5.97 29.69 24.02
C LEU A 15 -5.05 28.47 24.20
N LEU A 16 -5.53 27.46 24.90
CA LEU A 16 -4.93 26.14 24.88
C LEU A 16 -5.22 25.53 23.51
N GLY A 17 -4.32 25.75 22.57
CA GLY A 17 -4.25 24.97 21.34
C GLY A 17 -3.96 23.52 21.72
N ALA A 18 -4.92 22.63 21.51
CA ALA A 18 -4.71 21.20 21.54
C ALA A 18 -3.82 20.84 20.35
N CYS A 19 -2.50 20.86 20.54
CA CYS A 19 -1.58 20.19 19.63
C CYS A 19 -1.81 18.69 19.79
N GLY A 20 -2.58 18.10 18.89
CA GLY A 20 -2.47 16.67 18.64
C GLY A 20 -1.02 16.40 18.23
N ASN A 21 -0.34 15.53 18.97
CA ASN A 21 1.05 15.16 18.72
C ASN A 21 1.09 14.19 17.53
N SER A 22 0.89 14.70 16.30
CA SER A 22 1.37 14.01 15.13
C SER A 22 2.86 14.25 15.08
N THR A 23 3.66 13.20 14.99
CA THR A 23 5.09 13.26 14.67
C THR A 23 5.24 13.66 13.20
N ALA A 24 4.78 14.86 12.84
CA ALA A 24 5.06 15.41 11.52
C ALA A 24 6.59 15.47 11.37
N SER A 25 7.10 14.95 10.26
CA SER A 25 8.51 15.09 9.93
C SER A 25 8.90 16.59 9.98
N GLU A 26 10.16 16.89 10.33
CA GLU A 26 10.65 18.27 10.45
C GLU A 26 10.46 19.10 9.15
N ASP A 27 10.27 18.43 8.02
CA ASP A 27 10.04 19.01 6.68
C ASP A 27 8.55 19.09 6.28
N GLY A 28 7.61 18.67 7.15
CA GLY A 28 6.16 18.69 6.89
C GLY A 28 5.67 17.61 5.91
N LYS A 29 6.51 16.64 5.56
CA LYS A 29 6.17 15.50 4.72
C LYS A 29 5.52 14.38 5.56
N LEU A 30 4.71 13.56 4.91
CA LEU A 30 4.20 12.32 5.51
C LEU A 30 5.31 11.27 5.58
N ASN A 31 5.33 10.49 6.65
CA ASN A 31 6.14 9.28 6.73
C ASN A 31 5.26 8.08 6.40
N ILE A 32 5.51 7.44 5.27
CA ILE A 32 4.76 6.28 4.79
C ILE A 32 5.66 5.06 4.82
N VAL A 33 5.22 3.99 5.48
CA VAL A 33 5.88 2.69 5.45
C VAL A 33 5.12 1.77 4.52
N THR A 34 5.85 1.06 3.66
CA THR A 34 5.31 0.12 2.68
C THR A 34 5.98 -1.24 2.81
N THR A 35 5.29 -2.29 2.37
CA THR A 35 5.75 -3.67 2.55
C THR A 35 6.81 -4.08 1.55
N PHE A 36 6.47 -4.28 0.29
CA PHE A 36 7.38 -4.76 -0.75
C PHE A 36 7.36 -3.85 -1.98
N TYR A 37 8.28 -4.09 -2.93
CA TYR A 37 8.62 -3.12 -3.96
C TYR A 37 7.44 -2.59 -4.81
N PRO A 38 6.50 -3.40 -5.34
CA PRO A 38 5.35 -2.88 -6.07
C PRO A 38 4.51 -1.88 -5.27
N VAL A 39 4.18 -2.21 -4.02
CA VAL A 39 3.42 -1.31 -3.12
C VAL A 39 4.21 -0.02 -2.85
N TYR A 40 5.52 -0.15 -2.61
CA TYR A 40 6.41 1.00 -2.46
C TYR A 40 6.39 1.91 -3.68
N GLU A 41 6.58 1.34 -4.87
CA GLU A 41 6.65 2.13 -6.11
C GLU A 41 5.31 2.83 -6.38
N PHE A 42 4.18 2.13 -6.25
CA PHE A 42 2.85 2.73 -6.45
C PHE A 42 2.60 3.87 -5.46
N THR A 43 2.87 3.63 -4.18
CA THR A 43 2.72 4.64 -3.12
C THR A 43 3.61 5.85 -3.39
N LYS A 44 4.87 5.63 -3.77
CA LYS A 44 5.82 6.68 -4.07
C LYS A 44 5.41 7.51 -5.28
N GLN A 45 4.89 6.87 -6.33
CA GLN A 45 4.40 7.58 -7.52
C GLN A 45 3.17 8.44 -7.20
N VAL A 46 2.29 8.01 -6.30
CA VAL A 46 1.13 8.79 -5.87
C VAL A 46 1.54 9.92 -4.93
N ALA A 47 2.33 9.62 -3.91
CA ALA A 47 2.69 10.58 -2.87
C ALA A 47 3.66 11.66 -3.36
N GLY A 48 4.56 11.33 -4.29
CA GLY A 48 5.56 12.25 -4.80
C GLY A 48 6.41 12.89 -3.68
N ASP A 49 6.57 14.21 -3.77
CA ASP A 49 7.36 14.97 -2.79
C ASP A 49 6.61 15.26 -1.48
N GLU A 50 5.34 14.87 -1.38
CA GLU A 50 4.52 15.07 -0.17
C GLU A 50 4.84 14.04 0.94
N ALA A 51 5.60 12.99 0.64
CA ALA A 51 5.93 11.95 1.60
C ALA A 51 7.37 11.43 1.48
N ASN A 52 7.88 10.96 2.62
CA ASN A 52 9.01 10.05 2.71
C ASN A 52 8.46 8.63 2.73
N VAL A 53 8.70 7.86 1.68
CA VAL A 53 8.19 6.49 1.56
C VAL A 53 9.31 5.50 1.86
N ASP A 54 9.09 4.65 2.84
CA ASP A 54 10.02 3.62 3.32
C ASP A 54 9.57 2.23 2.86
N LEU A 55 10.54 1.38 2.50
CA LEU A 55 10.35 0.00 2.09
C LEU A 55 10.83 -0.95 3.20
N LEU A 56 9.96 -1.89 3.64
CA LEU A 56 10.32 -2.91 4.64
C LEU A 56 11.10 -4.06 4.00
N VAL A 57 10.51 -4.73 3.03
CA VAL A 57 11.10 -5.91 2.37
C VAL A 57 12.14 -5.47 1.36
N LYS A 58 13.40 -5.71 1.67
CA LYS A 58 14.52 -5.31 0.82
C LYS A 58 14.65 -6.21 -0.40
N ALA A 59 15.25 -5.68 -1.47
CA ALA A 59 15.56 -6.46 -2.66
C ALA A 59 16.34 -7.74 -2.32
N GLY A 60 15.91 -8.86 -2.90
CA GLY A 60 16.52 -10.18 -2.67
C GLY A 60 15.97 -10.94 -1.45
N THR A 61 15.01 -10.37 -0.72
CA THR A 61 14.25 -11.09 0.32
C THR A 61 13.01 -11.71 -0.32
N GLU A 62 12.71 -12.97 0.04
CA GLU A 62 11.46 -13.61 -0.34
C GLU A 62 10.29 -12.95 0.39
N VAL A 63 9.29 -12.52 -0.35
CA VAL A 63 8.19 -11.73 0.22
C VAL A 63 7.22 -12.59 1.02
N HIS A 64 6.96 -13.82 0.54
CA HIS A 64 6.03 -14.74 1.19
C HIS A 64 6.53 -15.20 2.57
N ASP A 65 7.86 -15.30 2.75
CA ASP A 65 8.51 -15.73 4.00
C ASP A 65 8.92 -14.56 4.89
N TYR A 66 8.57 -13.32 4.51
CA TYR A 66 9.00 -12.16 5.27
C TYR A 66 8.20 -12.03 6.56
N GLU A 67 8.94 -11.94 7.68
CA GLU A 67 8.41 -11.62 9.00
C GLU A 67 9.01 -10.31 9.50
N PRO A 68 8.19 -9.34 9.96
CA PRO A 68 8.69 -8.05 10.41
C PRO A 68 9.44 -8.21 11.74
N SER A 69 10.62 -7.61 11.82
CA SER A 69 11.33 -7.51 13.09
C SER A 69 10.65 -6.51 14.03
N ALA A 70 10.97 -6.58 15.33
CA ALA A 70 10.49 -5.58 16.31
C ALA A 70 10.84 -4.13 15.90
N ARG A 71 11.93 -3.95 15.13
CA ARG A 71 12.31 -2.63 14.61
C ARG A 71 11.38 -2.20 13.46
N ASP A 72 10.96 -3.13 12.62
CA ASP A 72 10.04 -2.85 11.52
C ASP A 72 8.65 -2.49 12.07
N ILE A 73 8.18 -3.21 13.10
CA ILE A 73 6.93 -2.89 13.81
C ILE A 73 7.01 -1.48 14.44
N ALA A 74 8.14 -1.13 15.07
CA ALA A 74 8.33 0.22 15.60
C ALA A 74 8.28 1.30 14.50
N ARG A 75 8.87 1.04 13.33
CA ARG A 75 8.79 1.96 12.16
C ARG A 75 7.36 2.14 11.67
N ILE A 76 6.59 1.05 11.61
CA ILE A 76 5.16 1.11 11.24
C ILE A 76 4.40 1.94 12.28
N GLN A 77 4.64 1.72 13.56
CA GLN A 77 3.95 2.44 14.64
C GLN A 77 4.29 3.94 14.69
N GLU A 78 5.45 4.35 14.20
CA GLU A 78 5.91 5.74 14.12
C GLU A 78 5.50 6.43 12.79
N ALA A 79 4.95 5.69 11.83
CA ALA A 79 4.53 6.22 10.53
C ALA A 79 3.17 6.95 10.61
N ASP A 80 2.93 7.86 9.67
CA ASP A 80 1.62 8.47 9.45
C ASP A 80 0.69 7.50 8.69
N VAL A 81 1.29 6.71 7.77
CA VAL A 81 0.57 5.75 6.92
C VAL A 81 1.38 4.45 6.80
N PHE A 82 0.68 3.34 6.90
CA PHE A 82 1.19 2.01 6.54
C PHE A 82 0.41 1.48 5.34
N VAL A 83 1.11 1.09 4.26
CA VAL A 83 0.49 0.57 3.03
C VAL A 83 0.98 -0.84 2.78
N TYR A 84 0.04 -1.77 2.63
CA TYR A 84 0.30 -3.16 2.27
C TYR A 84 -0.61 -3.58 1.11
N GLU A 85 -0.36 -4.73 0.51
CA GLU A 85 -1.18 -5.17 -0.62
C GLU A 85 -2.44 -5.92 -0.15
N ASN A 86 -2.26 -7.09 0.46
CA ASN A 86 -3.35 -7.89 1.05
C ASN A 86 -2.81 -8.98 1.98
N GLU A 87 -3.68 -9.51 2.83
CA GLU A 87 -3.35 -10.48 3.88
C GLU A 87 -2.90 -11.85 3.32
N ASN A 88 -3.08 -12.13 2.02
CA ASN A 88 -2.59 -13.36 1.40
C ASN A 88 -1.13 -13.24 0.97
N MET A 89 -0.62 -12.02 0.78
CA MET A 89 0.80 -11.74 0.55
C MET A 89 1.53 -11.47 1.86
N GLU A 90 0.98 -10.56 2.66
CA GLU A 90 1.55 -10.14 3.94
C GLU A 90 0.76 -10.76 5.10
N THR A 91 0.92 -12.07 5.32
CA THR A 91 0.18 -12.85 6.32
C THR A 91 0.32 -12.34 7.75
N TRP A 92 1.43 -11.66 8.02
CA TRP A 92 1.78 -11.07 9.32
C TRP A 92 1.06 -9.74 9.62
N VAL A 93 0.39 -9.13 8.64
CA VAL A 93 -0.18 -7.78 8.81
C VAL A 93 -1.27 -7.76 9.88
N HIS A 94 -2.08 -8.80 9.98
CA HIS A 94 -3.13 -8.88 11.00
C HIS A 94 -2.57 -8.74 12.43
N ASP A 95 -1.50 -9.47 12.75
CA ASP A 95 -0.86 -9.41 14.08
C ASP A 95 -0.21 -8.04 14.33
N VAL A 96 0.32 -7.42 13.28
CA VAL A 96 0.86 -6.06 13.38
C VAL A 96 -0.25 -5.04 13.64
N GLU A 97 -1.37 -5.10 12.94
CA GLU A 97 -2.53 -4.21 13.17
C GLU A 97 -3.06 -4.31 14.60
N GLU A 98 -3.08 -5.52 15.18
CA GLU A 98 -3.46 -5.71 16.58
C GLU A 98 -2.44 -5.13 17.58
N SER A 99 -1.18 -5.01 17.16
CA SER A 99 -0.07 -4.54 18.01
C SER A 99 0.17 -3.03 17.97
N ILE A 100 -0.33 -2.33 16.94
CA ILE A 100 -0.14 -0.89 16.75
C ILE A 100 -1.38 -0.09 17.11
N ASP A 101 -1.20 1.22 17.33
CA ASP A 101 -2.32 2.16 17.56
C ASP A 101 -2.87 2.67 16.21
N THR A 102 -3.83 1.97 15.64
CA THR A 102 -4.47 2.32 14.36
C THR A 102 -5.27 3.64 14.41
N SER A 103 -5.43 4.27 15.57
CA SER A 103 -5.95 5.64 15.65
C SER A 103 -4.91 6.68 15.25
N LYS A 104 -3.62 6.33 15.28
CA LYS A 104 -2.48 7.20 14.92
C LYS A 104 -1.93 6.88 13.54
N VAL A 105 -1.84 5.60 13.20
CA VAL A 105 -1.33 5.12 11.90
C VAL A 105 -2.51 4.84 10.98
N SER A 106 -2.55 5.45 9.81
CA SER A 106 -3.55 5.14 8.78
C SER A 106 -3.12 3.89 8.03
N VAL A 107 -3.84 2.79 8.19
CA VAL A 107 -3.55 1.54 7.47
C VAL A 107 -4.31 1.53 6.15
N ILE A 108 -3.62 1.25 5.04
CA ILE A 108 -4.17 1.18 3.68
C ILE A 108 -3.88 -0.20 3.11
N ARG A 109 -4.94 -0.94 2.78
CA ARG A 109 -4.86 -2.16 1.98
C ARG A 109 -5.04 -1.79 0.51
N ALA A 110 -4.01 -1.99 -0.32
CA ALA A 110 -4.02 -1.57 -1.72
C ALA A 110 -5.04 -2.34 -2.58
N THR A 111 -5.43 -3.55 -2.16
CA THR A 111 -6.47 -4.36 -2.84
C THR A 111 -7.88 -4.15 -2.27
N GLU A 112 -8.13 -3.10 -1.48
CA GLU A 112 -9.44 -2.86 -0.90
C GLU A 112 -10.54 -2.77 -1.99
N GLY A 113 -11.61 -3.55 -1.80
CA GLY A 113 -12.72 -3.61 -2.76
C GLY A 113 -12.46 -4.43 -4.03
N MET A 114 -11.28 -4.99 -4.24
CA MET A 114 -10.97 -5.84 -5.40
C MET A 114 -11.50 -7.26 -5.21
N LEU A 115 -11.98 -7.85 -6.32
CA LEU A 115 -12.26 -9.28 -6.38
C LEU A 115 -10.94 -10.03 -6.65
N LEU A 116 -10.51 -10.81 -5.65
CA LEU A 116 -9.33 -11.64 -5.77
C LEU A 116 -9.70 -13.02 -6.37
N LEU A 117 -8.79 -13.57 -7.18
CA LEU A 117 -8.91 -14.92 -7.69
C LEU A 117 -8.70 -15.92 -6.54
N PRO A 118 -9.35 -17.09 -6.57
CA PRO A 118 -9.03 -18.17 -5.65
C PRO A 118 -7.54 -18.53 -5.76
N GLY A 119 -6.92 -18.84 -4.63
CA GLY A 119 -5.56 -19.40 -4.60
C GLY A 119 -5.53 -20.74 -5.34
N SER A 120 -4.38 -21.12 -5.89
CA SER A 120 -4.20 -22.44 -6.47
C SER A 120 -4.17 -23.48 -5.34
N GLU A 121 -4.94 -24.57 -5.48
CA GLU A 121 -4.82 -25.74 -4.60
C GLU A 121 -3.53 -26.56 -4.86
N GLU A 122 -2.81 -26.19 -5.92
CA GLU A 122 -1.51 -26.76 -6.23
C GLU A 122 -0.48 -26.08 -5.31
N GLY A 123 -0.39 -26.61 -4.09
CA GLY A 123 0.66 -26.25 -3.15
C GLY A 123 2.01 -26.45 -3.80
N ASP A 124 2.95 -25.58 -3.50
CA ASP A 124 4.36 -25.85 -3.69
C ASP A 124 4.72 -27.14 -2.98
N ASP A 125 4.74 -28.27 -3.72
CA ASP A 125 5.06 -29.62 -3.25
C ASP A 125 6.55 -29.76 -2.85
N HIS A 126 7.19 -28.71 -2.39
CA HIS A 126 8.62 -28.68 -2.07
C HIS A 126 8.99 -28.30 -0.65
N ASP A 127 8.08 -28.32 0.32
CA ASP A 127 8.56 -28.48 1.69
C ASP A 127 7.49 -29.12 2.58
N GLN A 128 7.82 -30.33 3.09
CA GLN A 128 7.10 -30.98 4.18
C GLN A 128 7.46 -30.31 5.51
N SER A 129 7.25 -29.02 5.63
CA SER A 129 7.18 -28.32 6.91
C SER A 129 5.70 -28.16 7.28
N GLU A 130 5.35 -28.64 8.46
CA GLU A 130 4.01 -28.94 8.96
C GLU A 130 3.10 -27.71 9.21
N GLU A 131 3.22 -26.62 8.45
CA GLU A 131 2.27 -25.50 8.49
C GLU A 131 2.10 -24.91 7.07
N GLY A 132 1.39 -25.65 6.20
CA GLY A 132 1.00 -25.13 4.90
C GLY A 132 0.04 -23.95 5.07
N HIS A 133 0.51 -22.72 4.86
CA HIS A 133 -0.34 -21.56 4.75
C HIS A 133 -1.18 -21.68 3.46
N SER A 134 -2.39 -22.20 3.59
CA SER A 134 -3.37 -22.17 2.51
C SER A 134 -3.79 -20.73 2.30
N HIS A 135 -3.29 -20.10 1.25
CA HIS A 135 -3.77 -18.79 0.81
C HIS A 135 -5.12 -18.96 0.10
N PRO A 136 -6.25 -18.52 0.69
CA PRO A 136 -7.56 -18.69 0.06
C PRO A 136 -7.67 -17.93 -1.26
N TYR A 137 -6.84 -16.91 -1.48
CA TYR A 137 -6.80 -16.10 -2.69
C TYR A 137 -5.37 -15.93 -3.21
N ASP A 138 -5.25 -15.83 -4.54
CA ASP A 138 -3.99 -15.49 -5.21
C ASP A 138 -3.60 -14.04 -4.90
N PRO A 139 -2.43 -13.79 -4.29
CA PRO A 139 -2.01 -12.45 -3.92
C PRO A 139 -1.38 -11.63 -5.07
N HIS A 140 -0.99 -12.24 -6.19
CA HIS A 140 -0.11 -11.65 -7.20
C HIS A 140 -0.80 -10.64 -8.15
N VAL A 141 -1.63 -9.76 -7.59
CA VAL A 141 -2.50 -8.82 -8.31
C VAL A 141 -1.70 -7.83 -9.16
N TRP A 142 -0.59 -7.33 -8.63
CA TRP A 142 0.24 -6.29 -9.28
C TRP A 142 0.90 -6.73 -10.59
N LEU A 143 0.95 -8.04 -10.87
CA LEU A 143 1.56 -8.58 -12.09
C LEU A 143 0.71 -8.37 -13.34
N SER A 144 -0.54 -7.96 -13.19
CA SER A 144 -1.37 -7.47 -14.30
C SER A 144 -1.36 -5.93 -14.34
N PRO A 145 -0.90 -5.31 -15.43
CA PRO A 145 -0.97 -3.84 -15.60
C PRO A 145 -2.36 -3.25 -15.38
N ALA A 146 -3.40 -3.91 -15.89
CA ALA A 146 -4.79 -3.48 -15.70
C ALA A 146 -5.17 -3.42 -14.21
N ARG A 147 -4.72 -4.38 -13.42
CA ARG A 147 -5.00 -4.41 -11.97
C ARG A 147 -4.08 -3.50 -11.18
N ALA A 148 -2.84 -3.29 -11.62
CA ALA A 148 -1.93 -2.32 -11.02
C ALA A 148 -2.52 -0.90 -11.06
N ILE A 149 -3.30 -0.54 -12.08
CA ILE A 149 -4.05 0.72 -12.14
C ILE A 149 -5.00 0.83 -10.95
N THR A 150 -5.78 -0.22 -10.68
CA THR A 150 -6.72 -0.24 -9.54
C THR A 150 -6.00 -0.12 -8.19
N LEU A 151 -4.83 -0.76 -8.02
CA LEU A 151 -4.01 -0.59 -6.81
C LEU A 151 -3.58 0.86 -6.62
N VAL A 152 -3.11 1.52 -7.68
CA VAL A 152 -2.71 2.94 -7.66
C VAL A 152 -3.90 3.84 -7.32
N GLU A 153 -5.08 3.57 -7.90
CA GLU A 153 -6.31 4.30 -7.60
C GLU A 153 -6.74 4.15 -6.14
N THR A 154 -6.70 2.93 -5.60
CA THR A 154 -7.04 2.65 -4.20
C THR A 154 -6.10 3.38 -3.24
N ILE A 155 -4.79 3.36 -3.50
CA ILE A 155 -3.79 4.09 -2.71
C ILE A 155 -4.07 5.60 -2.77
N ARG A 156 -4.29 6.15 -3.98
CA ARG A 156 -4.65 7.57 -4.18
C ARG A 156 -5.88 7.96 -3.38
N ASP A 157 -6.96 7.23 -3.53
CA ASP A 157 -8.24 7.56 -2.92
C ASP A 157 -8.17 7.50 -1.39
N SER A 158 -7.44 6.52 -0.85
CA SER A 158 -7.19 6.39 0.58
C SER A 158 -6.35 7.56 1.12
N LEU A 159 -5.29 7.95 0.42
CA LEU A 159 -4.46 9.10 0.78
C LEU A 159 -5.25 10.41 0.69
N VAL A 160 -6.05 10.60 -0.35
CA VAL A 160 -6.92 11.79 -0.51
C VAL A 160 -7.97 11.87 0.60
N ALA A 161 -8.58 10.75 0.96
CA ALA A 161 -9.57 10.72 2.04
C ALA A 161 -8.96 11.10 3.40
N LYS A 162 -7.71 10.71 3.65
CA LYS A 162 -7.01 10.98 4.91
C LYS A 162 -6.37 12.37 4.94
N TYR A 163 -5.84 12.84 3.81
CA TYR A 163 -5.11 14.11 3.67
C TYR A 163 -5.71 14.96 2.54
N PRO A 164 -6.95 15.46 2.70
CA PRO A 164 -7.65 16.20 1.64
C PRO A 164 -6.94 17.49 1.20
N GLU A 165 -6.09 18.06 2.04
CA GLU A 165 -5.26 19.23 1.71
C GLU A 165 -4.17 18.93 0.68
N LYS A 166 -3.80 17.65 0.48
CA LYS A 166 -2.82 17.18 -0.51
C LYS A 166 -3.48 16.56 -1.75
N LYS A 167 -4.81 16.62 -1.84
CA LYS A 167 -5.62 15.98 -2.89
C LYS A 167 -5.10 16.26 -4.30
N ASP A 168 -4.92 17.54 -4.66
CA ASP A 168 -4.55 17.93 -6.02
C ASP A 168 -3.21 17.32 -6.45
N THR A 169 -2.26 17.23 -5.52
CA THR A 169 -0.96 16.59 -5.76
C THR A 169 -1.11 15.10 -5.98
N PHE A 170 -1.82 14.40 -5.09
CA PHE A 170 -2.01 12.96 -5.20
C PHE A 170 -2.78 12.56 -6.47
N GLU A 171 -3.85 13.29 -6.81
CA GLU A 171 -4.63 13.05 -8.04
C GLU A 171 -3.79 13.31 -9.30
N THR A 172 -3.00 14.39 -9.33
CA THR A 172 -2.14 14.73 -10.47
C THR A 172 -1.06 13.64 -10.67
N ASN A 173 -0.39 13.26 -9.60
CA ASN A 173 0.67 12.26 -9.64
C ASN A 173 0.13 10.89 -10.04
N ALA A 174 -0.98 10.45 -9.44
CA ALA A 174 -1.63 9.20 -9.79
C ALA A 174 -2.04 9.17 -11.25
N ALA A 175 -2.67 10.23 -11.77
CA ALA A 175 -3.08 10.33 -13.17
C ALA A 175 -1.88 10.18 -14.11
N ALA A 176 -0.75 10.84 -13.82
CA ALA A 176 0.46 10.74 -14.63
C ALA A 176 1.10 9.35 -14.60
N TYR A 177 0.94 8.61 -13.51
CA TYR A 177 1.45 7.24 -13.41
C TYR A 177 0.49 6.23 -14.06
N ILE A 178 -0.82 6.40 -13.88
CA ILE A 178 -1.87 5.60 -14.53
C ILE A 178 -1.74 5.69 -16.05
N GLU A 179 -1.46 6.87 -16.62
CA GLU A 179 -1.22 7.02 -18.07
C GLU A 179 -0.11 6.07 -18.57
N LYS A 180 0.95 5.86 -17.79
CA LYS A 180 2.03 4.92 -18.14
C LYS A 180 1.58 3.47 -18.03
N LEU A 181 0.77 3.14 -17.01
CA LEU A 181 0.21 1.82 -16.84
C LEU A 181 -0.81 1.49 -17.94
N ASP A 182 -1.66 2.45 -18.33
CA ASP A 182 -2.61 2.31 -19.45
C ASP A 182 -1.88 2.05 -20.79
N ALA A 183 -0.78 2.77 -21.03
CA ALA A 183 0.05 2.51 -22.20
C ALA A 183 0.67 1.11 -22.18
N LEU A 184 1.05 0.62 -21.00
CA LEU A 184 1.56 -0.74 -20.80
C LEU A 184 0.45 -1.78 -21.00
N ASP A 185 -0.72 -1.57 -20.40
CA ASP A 185 -1.91 -2.42 -20.55
C ASP A 185 -2.31 -2.56 -22.02
N THR A 186 -2.41 -1.45 -22.73
CA THR A 186 -2.69 -1.43 -24.18
C THR A 186 -1.66 -2.28 -24.96
N LYS A 187 -0.37 -2.11 -24.68
CA LYS A 187 0.70 -2.88 -25.33
C LYS A 187 0.59 -4.38 -25.03
N TYR A 188 0.27 -4.75 -23.78
CA TYR A 188 0.03 -6.16 -23.42
C TYR A 188 -1.18 -6.70 -24.18
N SER A 189 -2.30 -5.97 -24.16
CA SER A 189 -3.54 -6.35 -24.84
C SER A 189 -3.33 -6.58 -26.32
N GLU A 190 -2.71 -5.63 -27.03
CA GLU A 190 -2.44 -5.73 -28.48
C GLU A 190 -1.48 -6.89 -28.81
N THR A 191 -0.38 -7.00 -28.04
CA THR A 191 0.64 -8.02 -28.31
C THR A 191 0.11 -9.43 -28.03
N LEU A 192 -0.54 -9.61 -26.89
CA LEU A 192 -0.96 -10.94 -26.42
C LEU A 192 -2.25 -11.41 -27.09
N SER A 193 -3.15 -10.50 -27.52
CA SER A 193 -4.31 -10.86 -28.32
C SER A 193 -3.90 -11.46 -29.68
N ALA A 194 -2.81 -10.96 -30.26
CA ALA A 194 -2.28 -11.45 -31.54
C ALA A 194 -1.40 -12.70 -31.41
N ALA A 195 -0.98 -13.06 -30.18
CA ALA A 195 -0.10 -14.19 -29.94
C ALA A 195 -0.77 -15.52 -30.34
N LYS A 196 -0.07 -16.35 -31.13
CA LYS A 196 -0.53 -17.69 -31.52
C LYS A 196 -0.45 -18.67 -30.35
N GLN A 197 0.58 -18.53 -29.51
CA GLN A 197 0.77 -19.32 -28.30
C GLN A 197 0.04 -18.63 -27.13
N LYS A 198 -0.91 -19.33 -26.55
CA LYS A 198 -1.71 -18.85 -25.41
C LYS A 198 -1.30 -19.45 -24.08
N TYR A 199 -0.35 -20.36 -24.08
CA TYR A 199 0.17 -21.01 -22.87
C TYR A 199 1.58 -20.54 -22.60
N PHE A 200 1.90 -20.36 -21.34
CA PHE A 200 3.28 -20.15 -20.87
C PHE A 200 3.51 -20.99 -19.60
N VAL A 201 4.75 -21.34 -19.37
CA VAL A 201 5.15 -22.21 -18.26
C VAL A 201 5.98 -21.40 -17.27
N THR A 202 5.66 -21.57 -16.00
CA THR A 202 6.40 -20.95 -14.89
C THR A 202 6.67 -21.96 -13.79
N GLN A 203 7.69 -21.73 -13.01
CA GLN A 203 7.95 -22.51 -11.81
C GLN A 203 7.04 -22.07 -10.66
N HIS A 204 6.88 -20.75 -10.48
CA HIS A 204 6.01 -20.17 -9.46
C HIS A 204 4.66 -19.74 -10.10
N THR A 205 3.54 -20.06 -9.42
CA THR A 205 2.18 -19.79 -9.90
C THR A 205 1.74 -18.37 -9.55
N ALA A 206 2.39 -17.36 -10.15
CA ALA A 206 2.16 -15.95 -9.80
C ALA A 206 1.40 -15.14 -10.87
N PHE A 207 1.10 -15.72 -12.05
CA PHE A 207 0.63 -14.93 -13.19
C PHE A 207 -0.82 -15.20 -13.57
N ALA A 208 -1.65 -15.67 -12.63
CA ALA A 208 -3.04 -15.98 -12.92
C ALA A 208 -3.86 -14.75 -13.35
N TYR A 209 -3.64 -13.60 -12.68
CA TYR A 209 -4.30 -12.35 -13.06
C TYR A 209 -3.88 -11.86 -14.44
N LEU A 210 -2.58 -11.87 -14.75
CA LEU A 210 -2.08 -11.53 -16.07
C LEU A 210 -2.63 -12.48 -17.14
N ALA A 211 -2.66 -13.78 -16.85
CA ALA A 211 -3.22 -14.76 -17.78
C ALA A 211 -4.70 -14.49 -18.06
N LEU A 212 -5.48 -14.24 -17.01
CA LEU A 212 -6.91 -13.95 -17.12
C LEU A 212 -7.17 -12.68 -17.94
N ASP A 213 -6.50 -11.59 -17.59
CA ASP A 213 -6.77 -10.27 -18.16
C ASP A 213 -6.36 -10.17 -19.64
N TYR A 214 -5.35 -10.95 -20.08
CA TYR A 214 -4.85 -10.92 -21.47
C TYR A 214 -5.14 -12.21 -22.28
N GLY A 215 -6.04 -13.06 -21.82
CA GLY A 215 -6.49 -14.24 -22.55
C GLY A 215 -5.39 -15.29 -22.76
N LEU A 216 -4.53 -15.45 -21.76
CA LEU A 216 -3.47 -16.45 -21.68
C LEU A 216 -3.83 -17.56 -20.68
N ARG A 217 -3.00 -18.58 -20.60
CA ARG A 217 -3.08 -19.63 -19.61
C ARG A 217 -1.70 -19.95 -19.06
N GLN A 218 -1.54 -19.82 -17.75
CA GLN A 218 -0.37 -20.26 -17.03
C GLN A 218 -0.42 -21.77 -16.80
N VAL A 219 0.73 -22.40 -16.87
CA VAL A 219 0.98 -23.80 -16.48
C VAL A 219 2.17 -23.80 -15.53
N SER A 220 1.99 -24.26 -14.31
CA SER A 220 3.06 -24.41 -13.31
C SER A 220 3.74 -25.77 -13.47
N ILE A 221 5.04 -25.85 -13.15
CA ILE A 221 5.85 -27.08 -13.12
C ILE A 221 6.60 -27.22 -11.82
#